data_6d54daa76a8f8692f84e9f13cac3ba6f
#
_entry.id   6d54daa76a8f8692f84e9f13cac3ba6f
#
_cell.length_a   1.000
_cell.length_b   1.000
_cell.length_c   1.000
_cell.angle_alpha   90.00
_cell.angle_beta   90.00
_cell.angle_gamma   90.00
#
_symmetry.space_group_name_H-M   'P 1'
#
loop_
_entity.id
_entity.type
_entity.pdbx_description
1 polymer ?
#
loop_
_entity_poly.entity_id
_entity_poly.type
_entity_poly.pdbx_seq_one_letter_code
_entity_poly.pdbx_strand_id
1 'polypeptide(L)'
;MKKRDIREGAWKTEGIDLNIKRILAGQAVLPCLFLFLLLTAPSGALWWGIFYCLAECAVVYSGFAWLSGCVNRALHTASDCVQRLIDGIPESDGAAAFFSQEDTVTGKLQTQIYKLYDIMKAHEEQELALKNQLSGLVADLVHQMNTPLTNIRMYCDFLQMPDLSAENKNHFLSNISRQAEKLGWFGEGFEKATRLETDIITLTPVEQELLPIILEAANQASPRAEAKGREIRLEGDRGIRVCVDGKWTLEAVFNLLDNAVKYGAQGSDILIRMSACELYACIEVCSEGNRIPEAERNTVFQRFYRGKQAAMLQEGVGLGLFLTRKIISDQGGYVSIDNYGENGNSFRIFVRRSGNGPGTEEEGGIARSVDAAGAL
;
A
#
# COMPACT_ATOMS: atom_id res chain seq x y z
N MET A 1 5.30 20.41 -13.57
CA MET A 1 4.84 21.50 -12.67
C MET A 1 3.88 22.39 -13.43
N LYS A 2 2.61 22.01 -13.59
CA LYS A 2 1.55 22.79 -14.24
C LYS A 2 0.86 23.61 -13.15
N LYS A 3 0.94 24.94 -13.24
CA LYS A 3 0.14 25.89 -12.47
C LYS A 3 -1.34 25.54 -12.72
N ARG A 4 -2.01 24.95 -11.74
CA ARG A 4 -3.47 24.93 -11.71
C ARG A 4 -3.92 26.36 -11.50
N ASP A 5 -4.54 26.96 -12.52
CA ASP A 5 -5.39 28.13 -12.39
C ASP A 5 -6.39 27.88 -11.27
N ILE A 6 -6.15 28.54 -10.15
CA ILE A 6 -7.15 28.73 -9.13
C ILE A 6 -8.10 29.76 -9.76
N ARG A 7 -9.04 29.29 -10.59
CA ARG A 7 -10.22 30.07 -10.92
C ARG A 7 -10.91 30.34 -9.61
N GLU A 8 -10.89 31.58 -9.21
CA GLU A 8 -11.75 32.14 -8.18
C GLU A 8 -13.17 31.66 -8.43
N GLY A 9 -13.53 30.60 -7.71
CA GLY A 9 -14.92 30.17 -7.61
C GLY A 9 -15.64 31.31 -6.94
N ALA A 10 -16.28 32.15 -7.75
CA ALA A 10 -17.22 33.15 -7.26
C ALA A 10 -18.19 32.41 -6.32
N TRP A 11 -18.03 32.67 -5.04
CA TRP A 11 -18.90 32.19 -3.98
C TRP A 11 -20.28 32.78 -4.26
N LYS A 12 -21.11 32.05 -4.96
CA LYS A 12 -22.50 32.41 -5.12
C LYS A 12 -23.19 32.23 -3.76
N THR A 13 -23.09 33.28 -2.97
CA THR A 13 -23.87 33.52 -1.75
C THR A 13 -25.25 34.02 -2.13
N GLU A 14 -25.91 33.39 -3.12
CA GLU A 14 -27.16 33.92 -3.68
C GLU A 14 -28.24 34.17 -2.62
N GLY A 15 -28.35 33.35 -1.61
CA GLY A 15 -29.31 33.54 -0.53
C GLY A 15 -28.97 34.63 0.47
N ILE A 16 -27.69 34.73 0.85
CA ILE A 16 -27.19 35.77 1.76
C ILE A 16 -27.13 37.12 1.03
N ASP A 17 -26.67 37.11 -0.23
CA ASP A 17 -26.55 38.30 -1.06
C ASP A 17 -27.93 38.92 -1.35
N LEU A 18 -28.97 38.10 -1.59
CA LEU A 18 -30.34 38.61 -1.81
C LEU A 18 -30.93 39.28 -0.57
N ASN A 19 -30.70 38.73 0.64
CA ASN A 19 -31.19 39.31 1.89
C ASN A 19 -30.40 40.54 2.30
N ILE A 20 -29.07 40.55 2.10
CA ILE A 20 -28.24 41.72 2.32
C ILE A 20 -28.62 42.86 1.34
N LYS A 21 -28.86 42.56 0.07
CA LYS A 21 -29.34 43.53 -0.91
C LYS A 21 -30.73 44.08 -0.54
N ARG A 22 -31.64 43.27 -0.03
CA ARG A 22 -32.95 43.73 0.46
C ARG A 22 -32.85 44.64 1.70
N ILE A 23 -31.97 44.32 2.64
CA ILE A 23 -31.67 45.16 3.81
C ILE A 23 -31.04 46.50 3.39
N LEU A 24 -30.02 46.44 2.53
CA LEU A 24 -29.40 47.64 1.96
C LEU A 24 -30.30 48.51 1.11
N ALA A 25 -31.20 47.91 0.33
CA ALA A 25 -32.21 48.60 -0.42
C ALA A 25 -33.25 49.28 0.52
N GLY A 26 -33.66 48.61 1.58
CA GLY A 26 -34.50 49.18 2.64
C GLY A 26 -33.83 50.38 3.33
N GLN A 27 -32.54 50.32 3.62
CA GLN A 27 -31.77 51.45 4.18
C GLN A 27 -31.65 52.64 3.23
N ALA A 28 -31.64 52.45 1.92
CA ALA A 28 -31.60 53.51 0.94
C ALA A 28 -32.98 54.20 0.74
N VAL A 29 -34.08 53.43 0.87
CA VAL A 29 -35.44 53.93 0.67
C VAL A 29 -35.91 54.80 1.83
N LEU A 30 -35.59 54.46 3.06
CA LEU A 30 -35.96 55.19 4.27
C LEU A 30 -35.44 56.64 4.29
N PRO A 31 -34.13 56.94 4.02
CA PRO A 31 -33.65 58.33 3.92
C PRO A 31 -34.33 59.13 2.83
N CYS A 32 -34.59 58.51 1.67
CA CYS A 32 -35.29 59.21 0.57
C CYS A 32 -36.72 59.56 0.95
N LEU A 33 -37.44 58.69 1.62
CA LEU A 33 -38.79 58.94 2.11
C LEU A 33 -38.81 60.01 3.19
N PHE A 34 -37.82 60.01 4.09
CA PHE A 34 -37.64 61.02 5.13
C PHE A 34 -37.37 62.39 4.51
N LEU A 35 -36.48 62.47 3.54
CA LEU A 35 -36.18 63.72 2.83
C LEU A 35 -37.42 64.32 2.15
N PHE A 36 -38.21 63.45 1.52
CA PHE A 36 -39.49 63.83 0.89
C PHE A 36 -40.50 64.36 1.91
N LEU A 37 -40.66 63.72 3.08
CA LEU A 37 -41.56 64.15 4.15
C LEU A 37 -41.09 65.48 4.80
N LEU A 38 -39.77 65.69 4.93
CA LEU A 38 -39.20 66.93 5.45
C LEU A 38 -39.43 68.15 4.56
N LEU A 39 -39.51 67.91 3.24
CA LEU A 39 -39.81 68.94 2.24
C LEU A 39 -41.31 69.30 2.19
N THR A 40 -42.19 68.44 2.62
CA THR A 40 -43.65 68.62 2.53
C THR A 40 -44.34 69.07 3.84
N ALA A 41 -43.70 68.98 4.99
CA ALA A 41 -44.31 69.28 6.31
C ALA A 41 -43.41 70.09 7.28
N PRO A 42 -43.28 71.41 7.12
CA PRO A 42 -42.32 72.23 7.87
C PRO A 42 -42.63 72.35 9.38
N SER A 43 -43.84 72.15 9.86
CA SER A 43 -44.23 72.34 11.26
C SER A 43 -44.14 71.09 12.17
N GLY A 44 -43.83 69.91 11.60
CA GLY A 44 -43.73 68.63 12.34
C GLY A 44 -42.35 68.00 12.23
N ALA A 45 -41.32 68.68 11.76
CA ALA A 45 -40.01 68.09 11.39
C ALA A 45 -39.29 67.33 12.51
N LEU A 46 -39.45 67.76 13.76
CA LEU A 46 -38.78 67.14 14.91
C LEU A 46 -39.33 65.72 15.23
N TRP A 47 -40.64 65.57 15.17
CA TRP A 47 -41.27 64.27 15.38
C TRP A 47 -41.03 63.26 14.29
N TRP A 48 -40.98 63.71 13.03
CA TRP A 48 -40.60 62.92 11.86
C TRP A 48 -39.14 62.46 11.92
N GLY A 49 -38.25 63.32 12.44
CA GLY A 49 -36.83 62.98 12.65
C GLY A 49 -36.67 61.85 13.67
N ILE A 50 -37.39 61.93 14.81
CA ILE A 50 -37.38 60.88 15.81
C ILE A 50 -37.92 59.56 15.27
N PHE A 51 -39.02 59.60 14.55
CA PHE A 51 -39.63 58.40 13.89
C PHE A 51 -38.68 57.75 12.91
N TYR A 52 -37.99 58.56 12.09
CA TYR A 52 -36.99 58.06 11.14
C TYR A 52 -35.81 57.37 11.87
N CYS A 53 -35.25 58.01 12.89
CA CYS A 53 -34.17 57.40 13.68
C CYS A 53 -34.58 56.06 14.34
N LEU A 54 -35.81 56.00 14.88
CA LEU A 54 -36.35 54.76 15.45
C LEU A 54 -36.52 53.67 14.39
N ALA A 55 -37.00 53.99 13.19
CA ALA A 55 -37.19 53.08 12.08
C ALA A 55 -35.82 52.54 11.58
N GLU A 56 -34.83 53.41 11.42
CA GLU A 56 -33.43 53.02 11.10
C GLU A 56 -32.83 52.09 12.12
N CYS A 57 -32.93 52.43 13.43
CA CYS A 57 -32.47 51.59 14.51
C CYS A 57 -33.14 50.22 14.51
N ALA A 58 -34.45 50.12 14.22
CA ALA A 58 -35.19 48.85 14.12
C ALA A 58 -34.72 48.02 12.94
N VAL A 59 -34.43 48.64 11.78
CA VAL A 59 -33.88 47.92 10.60
C VAL A 59 -32.46 47.39 10.89
N VAL A 60 -31.61 48.20 11.46
CA VAL A 60 -30.24 47.81 11.81
C VAL A 60 -30.27 46.68 12.86
N TYR A 61 -31.08 46.80 13.90
CA TYR A 61 -31.25 45.78 14.93
C TYR A 61 -31.79 44.48 14.36
N SER A 62 -32.81 44.52 13.48
CA SER A 62 -33.36 43.31 12.86
C SER A 62 -32.33 42.63 11.95
N GLY A 63 -31.55 43.40 11.22
CA GLY A 63 -30.44 42.89 10.39
C GLY A 63 -29.34 42.22 11.22
N PHE A 64 -28.98 42.86 12.33
CA PHE A 64 -27.97 42.29 13.26
C PHE A 64 -28.49 41.02 13.95
N ALA A 65 -29.74 41.01 14.42
CA ALA A 65 -30.36 39.84 15.05
C ALA A 65 -30.46 38.65 14.06
N TRP A 66 -30.81 38.94 12.81
CA TRP A 66 -30.85 37.93 11.75
C TRP A 66 -29.46 37.35 11.46
N LEU A 67 -28.43 38.22 11.30
CA LEU A 67 -27.06 37.79 11.05
C LEU A 67 -26.51 36.96 12.22
N SER A 68 -26.73 37.44 13.47
CA SER A 68 -26.33 36.71 14.67
C SER A 68 -27.01 35.32 14.74
N GLY A 69 -28.28 35.24 14.40
CA GLY A 69 -29.01 33.97 14.32
C GLY A 69 -28.45 33.02 13.24
N CYS A 70 -28.02 33.54 12.11
CA CYS A 70 -27.37 32.74 11.06
C CYS A 70 -26.01 32.21 11.51
N VAL A 71 -25.19 33.07 12.12
CA VAL A 71 -23.85 32.67 12.60
C VAL A 71 -23.98 31.64 13.74
N ASN A 72 -24.86 31.87 14.71
CA ASN A 72 -25.08 30.91 15.79
C ASN A 72 -25.55 29.55 15.28
N ARG A 73 -26.49 29.49 14.35
CA ARG A 73 -26.90 28.22 13.75
C ARG A 73 -25.75 27.50 13.06
N ALA A 74 -24.93 28.22 12.30
CA ALA A 74 -23.76 27.64 11.62
C ALA A 74 -22.76 27.06 12.63
N LEU A 75 -22.50 27.81 13.73
CA LEU A 75 -21.59 27.35 14.80
C LEU A 75 -22.14 26.13 15.55
N HIS A 76 -23.43 26.11 15.90
CA HIS A 76 -24.06 24.95 16.53
C HIS A 76 -24.00 23.72 15.64
N THR A 77 -24.33 23.85 14.36
CA THR A 77 -24.26 22.74 13.42
C THR A 77 -22.84 22.19 13.28
N ALA A 78 -21.83 23.05 13.21
CA ALA A 78 -20.42 22.64 13.17
C ALA A 78 -19.99 21.95 14.48
N SER A 79 -20.41 22.49 15.63
CA SER A 79 -20.11 21.90 16.95
C SER A 79 -20.76 20.53 17.12
N ASP A 80 -22.02 20.39 16.75
CA ASP A 80 -22.73 19.10 16.80
C ASP A 80 -22.09 18.05 15.87
N CYS A 81 -21.61 18.49 14.71
CA CYS A 81 -20.88 17.62 13.78
C CYS A 81 -19.57 17.10 14.43
N VAL A 82 -18.79 17.99 15.01
CA VAL A 82 -17.54 17.62 15.71
C VAL A 82 -17.83 16.71 16.90
N GLN A 83 -18.85 17.03 17.71
CA GLN A 83 -19.20 16.20 18.88
C GLN A 83 -19.58 14.78 18.48
N ARG A 84 -20.37 14.61 17.43
CA ARG A 84 -20.73 13.27 16.88
C ARG A 84 -19.52 12.49 16.37
N LEU A 85 -18.54 13.16 15.79
CA LEU A 85 -17.28 12.53 15.36
C LEU A 85 -16.49 12.04 16.57
N ILE A 86 -16.47 12.80 17.68
CA ILE A 86 -15.79 12.42 18.93
C ILE A 86 -16.49 11.24 19.60
N ASP A 87 -17.82 11.23 19.60
CA ASP A 87 -18.64 10.19 20.25
C ASP A 87 -18.67 8.85 19.47
N GLY A 88 -18.08 8.81 18.29
CA GLY A 88 -18.04 7.66 17.39
C GLY A 88 -19.36 7.48 16.65
N ILE A 89 -19.33 7.57 15.32
CA ILE A 89 -20.52 7.35 14.48
C ILE A 89 -20.81 5.85 14.45
N PRO A 90 -22.05 5.38 14.78
CA PRO A 90 -22.39 3.99 14.56
C PRO A 90 -22.32 3.67 13.06
N GLU A 91 -21.62 2.60 12.69
CA GLU A 91 -21.35 2.18 11.31
C GLU A 91 -22.61 1.91 10.45
N SER A 92 -23.80 1.87 11.08
CA SER A 92 -25.04 1.43 10.45
C SER A 92 -25.84 2.51 9.72
N ASP A 93 -25.63 3.78 10.02
CA ASP A 93 -26.38 4.85 9.35
C ASP A 93 -25.46 5.62 8.41
N GLY A 94 -25.50 5.17 7.17
CA GLY A 94 -24.61 5.61 6.11
C GLY A 94 -24.40 7.12 6.07
N ALA A 95 -23.20 7.52 5.89
CA ALA A 95 -22.76 8.90 5.62
C ALA A 95 -23.64 9.62 4.56
N ALA A 96 -24.33 8.86 3.71
CA ALA A 96 -25.27 9.34 2.70
C ALA A 96 -26.52 10.05 3.26
N ALA A 97 -26.96 9.73 4.49
CA ALA A 97 -28.15 10.35 5.10
C ALA A 97 -27.86 11.73 5.71
N PHE A 98 -26.60 12.08 5.89
CA PHE A 98 -26.16 13.36 6.47
C PHE A 98 -25.79 14.44 5.44
N PHE A 99 -25.71 14.08 4.17
CA PHE A 99 -25.49 15.08 3.12
C PHE A 99 -26.79 15.85 2.87
N SER A 100 -26.99 16.94 3.61
CA SER A 100 -27.93 17.94 3.12
C SER A 100 -27.35 18.46 1.80
N GLN A 101 -28.08 18.24 0.74
CA GLN A 101 -27.75 18.64 -0.64
C GLN A 101 -27.77 20.17 -0.81
N GLU A 102 -27.64 20.92 0.28
CA GLU A 102 -27.63 22.37 0.24
C GLU A 102 -26.22 22.89 -0.04
N ASP A 103 -26.10 23.65 -1.10
CA ASP A 103 -24.89 24.39 -1.51
C ASP A 103 -24.54 25.52 -0.51
N THR A 104 -24.64 25.25 0.78
CA THR A 104 -24.36 26.19 1.86
C THR A 104 -22.90 26.07 2.33
N VAL A 105 -22.34 27.15 2.84
CA VAL A 105 -20.99 27.15 3.44
C VAL A 105 -20.87 26.09 4.55
N THR A 106 -21.95 25.88 5.29
CA THR A 106 -22.04 24.89 6.37
C THR A 106 -21.95 23.46 5.83
N GLY A 107 -22.65 23.15 4.72
CA GLY A 107 -22.58 21.83 4.08
C GLY A 107 -21.18 21.51 3.54
N LYS A 108 -20.50 22.51 2.98
CA LYS A 108 -19.09 22.37 2.53
C LYS A 108 -18.13 22.10 3.70
N LEU A 109 -18.30 22.82 4.82
CA LEU A 109 -17.51 22.61 6.01
C LEU A 109 -17.74 21.20 6.60
N GLN A 110 -18.98 20.74 6.69
CA GLN A 110 -19.32 19.39 7.11
C GLN A 110 -18.62 18.35 6.24
N THR A 111 -18.71 18.47 4.92
CA THR A 111 -18.05 17.56 3.97
C THR A 111 -16.52 17.52 4.15
N GLN A 112 -15.90 18.66 4.42
CA GLN A 112 -14.44 18.71 4.69
C GLN A 112 -14.08 18.03 6.01
N ILE A 113 -14.87 18.23 7.06
CA ILE A 113 -14.65 17.59 8.36
C ILE A 113 -14.81 16.07 8.23
N TYR A 114 -15.82 15.57 7.53
CA TYR A 114 -15.98 14.12 7.28
C TYR A 114 -14.81 13.54 6.48
N LYS A 115 -14.35 14.22 5.43
CA LYS A 115 -13.17 13.78 4.68
C LYS A 115 -11.92 13.69 5.55
N LEU A 116 -11.72 14.66 6.45
CA LEU A 116 -10.61 14.62 7.40
C LEU A 116 -10.75 13.44 8.36
N TYR A 117 -11.95 13.18 8.88
CA TYR A 117 -12.21 12.03 9.73
C TYR A 117 -11.94 10.70 9.02
N ASP A 118 -12.44 10.53 7.79
CA ASP A 118 -12.20 9.33 7.00
C ASP A 118 -10.69 9.10 6.75
N ILE A 119 -9.95 10.18 6.45
CA ILE A 119 -8.50 10.12 6.28
C ILE A 119 -7.82 9.72 7.59
N MET A 120 -8.22 10.31 8.72
CA MET A 120 -7.65 9.98 10.03
C MET A 120 -7.97 8.54 10.43
N LYS A 121 -9.21 8.08 10.24
CA LYS A 121 -9.63 6.70 10.53
C LYS A 121 -8.86 5.70 9.66
N ALA A 122 -8.74 5.96 8.38
CA ALA A 122 -7.94 5.12 7.48
C ALA A 122 -6.47 5.05 7.91
N HIS A 123 -5.91 6.17 8.38
CA HIS A 123 -4.53 6.23 8.88
C HIS A 123 -4.37 5.43 10.18
N GLU A 124 -5.31 5.53 11.11
CA GLU A 124 -5.32 4.76 12.36
C GLU A 124 -5.44 3.25 12.10
N GLU A 125 -6.34 2.85 11.20
CA GLU A 125 -6.49 1.45 10.77
C GLU A 125 -5.21 0.92 10.13
N GLN A 126 -4.55 1.73 9.31
CA GLN A 126 -3.27 1.39 8.69
C GLN A 126 -2.15 1.25 9.73
N GLU A 127 -2.06 2.16 10.70
CA GLU A 127 -1.10 2.11 11.79
C GLU A 127 -1.32 0.86 12.67
N LEU A 128 -2.57 0.56 13.01
CA LEU A 128 -2.92 -0.64 13.77
C LEU A 128 -2.58 -1.93 13.01
N ALA A 129 -2.85 -1.97 11.72
CA ALA A 129 -2.49 -3.09 10.85
C ALA A 129 -0.98 -3.29 10.82
N LEU A 130 -0.19 -2.24 10.66
CA LEU A 130 1.27 -2.28 10.69
C LEU A 130 1.80 -2.76 12.05
N LYS A 131 1.24 -2.25 13.16
CA LYS A 131 1.60 -2.68 14.52
C LYS A 131 1.32 -4.17 14.74
N ASN A 132 0.17 -4.66 14.29
CA ASN A 132 -0.20 -6.08 14.40
C ASN A 132 0.73 -6.95 13.54
N GLN A 133 1.07 -6.49 12.35
CA GLN A 133 2.01 -7.16 11.45
C GLN A 133 3.40 -7.26 12.08
N LEU A 134 3.93 -6.17 12.65
CA LEU A 134 5.21 -6.16 13.35
C LEU A 134 5.19 -7.06 14.59
N SER A 135 4.09 -7.05 15.37
CA SER A 135 3.96 -7.93 16.53
C SER A 135 3.97 -9.41 16.15
N GLY A 136 3.30 -9.77 15.05
CA GLY A 136 3.35 -11.11 14.48
C GLY A 136 4.76 -11.51 14.05
N LEU A 137 5.47 -10.61 13.36
CA LEU A 137 6.87 -10.81 12.97
C LEU A 137 7.78 -11.11 14.16
N VAL A 138 7.66 -10.32 15.23
CA VAL A 138 8.48 -10.49 16.44
C VAL A 138 8.16 -11.82 17.13
N ALA A 139 6.89 -12.19 17.22
CA ALA A 139 6.48 -13.46 17.81
C ALA A 139 7.04 -14.67 17.03
N ASP A 140 6.95 -14.63 15.71
CA ASP A 140 7.51 -15.64 14.81
C ASP A 140 9.04 -15.74 14.96
N LEU A 141 9.71 -14.57 15.02
CA LEU A 141 11.15 -14.48 15.25
C LEU A 141 11.56 -15.19 16.53
N VAL A 142 10.94 -14.82 17.65
CA VAL A 142 11.26 -15.39 18.96
C VAL A 142 11.05 -16.91 18.96
N HIS A 143 9.95 -17.39 18.37
CA HIS A 143 9.67 -18.81 18.29
C HIS A 143 10.71 -19.56 17.46
N GLN A 144 11.08 -19.05 16.31
CA GLN A 144 12.06 -19.67 15.40
C GLN A 144 13.50 -19.61 15.92
N MET A 145 13.85 -18.60 16.73
CA MET A 145 15.17 -18.51 17.38
C MET A 145 15.30 -19.43 18.60
N ASN A 146 14.23 -19.59 19.38
CA ASN A 146 14.26 -20.40 20.59
C ASN A 146 14.60 -21.87 20.31
N THR A 147 14.12 -22.43 19.20
CA THR A 147 14.37 -23.83 18.84
C THR A 147 15.87 -24.14 18.64
N PRO A 148 16.63 -23.45 17.76
CA PRO A 148 18.05 -23.70 17.60
C PRO A 148 18.86 -23.36 18.85
N LEU A 149 18.48 -22.34 19.63
CA LEU A 149 19.14 -21.99 20.90
C LEU A 149 18.97 -23.11 21.93
N THR A 150 17.77 -23.67 22.05
CA THR A 150 17.52 -24.80 22.96
C THR A 150 18.34 -26.02 22.55
N ASN A 151 18.45 -26.32 21.25
CA ASN A 151 19.26 -27.40 20.74
C ASN A 151 20.76 -27.19 21.03
N ILE A 152 21.28 -25.96 20.81
CA ILE A 152 22.67 -25.62 21.14
C ILE A 152 22.92 -25.87 22.63
N ARG A 153 22.05 -25.36 23.50
CA ARG A 153 22.16 -25.55 24.95
C ARG A 153 22.18 -27.03 25.34
N MET A 154 21.23 -27.80 24.79
CA MET A 154 21.17 -29.25 25.04
C MET A 154 22.47 -29.95 24.63
N TYR A 155 23.03 -29.66 23.46
CA TYR A 155 24.31 -30.25 23.02
C TYR A 155 25.48 -29.79 23.88
N CYS A 156 25.49 -28.55 24.37
CA CYS A 156 26.48 -28.08 25.33
C CYS A 156 26.40 -28.84 26.66
N ASP A 157 25.17 -29.10 27.15
CA ASP A 157 24.97 -29.89 28.37
C ASP A 157 25.46 -31.33 28.18
N PHE A 158 25.21 -31.93 27.00
CA PHE A 158 25.74 -33.26 26.69
C PHE A 158 27.28 -33.32 26.64
N LEU A 159 27.91 -32.25 26.11
CA LEU A 159 29.38 -32.18 26.08
C LEU A 159 30.05 -32.11 27.47
N GLN A 160 29.31 -31.76 28.52
CA GLN A 160 29.79 -31.73 29.91
C GLN A 160 29.67 -33.06 30.60
N MET A 161 29.04 -34.10 29.97
CA MET A 161 28.94 -35.43 30.58
C MET A 161 30.33 -36.10 30.67
N PRO A 162 30.64 -36.74 31.82
CA PRO A 162 31.82 -37.55 31.92
C PRO A 162 31.74 -38.78 30.97
N ASP A 163 32.89 -39.24 30.50
CA ASP A 163 33.09 -40.45 29.68
C ASP A 163 32.47 -40.37 28.24
N LEU A 164 32.36 -39.18 27.68
CA LEU A 164 31.92 -38.99 26.29
C LEU A 164 32.98 -39.49 25.31
N SER A 165 32.61 -40.35 24.35
CA SER A 165 33.47 -40.78 23.28
C SER A 165 33.87 -39.62 22.36
N ALA A 166 35.06 -39.70 21.73
CA ALA A 166 35.54 -38.67 20.79
C ALA A 166 34.57 -38.48 19.60
N GLU A 167 33.93 -39.56 19.14
CA GLU A 167 32.94 -39.57 18.09
C GLU A 167 31.69 -38.74 18.48
N ASN A 168 31.13 -38.98 19.68
CA ASN A 168 30.02 -38.22 20.19
C ASN A 168 30.32 -36.74 20.40
N LYS A 169 31.56 -36.40 20.86
CA LYS A 169 32.02 -35.03 20.99
C LYS A 169 31.96 -34.30 19.63
N ASN A 170 32.58 -34.95 18.61
CA ASN A 170 32.59 -34.38 17.26
C ASN A 170 31.17 -34.24 16.68
N HIS A 171 30.28 -35.21 16.94
CA HIS A 171 28.87 -35.15 16.52
C HIS A 171 28.15 -33.98 17.18
N PHE A 172 28.28 -33.76 18.47
CA PHE A 172 27.64 -32.64 19.18
C PHE A 172 28.21 -31.29 18.75
N LEU A 173 29.52 -31.17 18.57
CA LEU A 173 30.14 -29.95 18.04
C LEU A 173 29.65 -29.61 16.63
N SER A 174 29.53 -30.61 15.75
CA SER A 174 28.99 -30.44 14.41
C SER A 174 27.53 -29.98 14.45
N ASN A 175 26.71 -30.52 15.39
CA ASN A 175 25.33 -30.10 15.56
C ASN A 175 25.21 -28.66 16.08
N ILE A 176 26.07 -28.24 17.03
CA ILE A 176 26.13 -26.86 17.50
C ILE A 176 26.46 -25.92 16.36
N SER A 177 27.50 -26.24 15.56
CA SER A 177 27.88 -25.43 14.38
C SER A 177 26.71 -25.25 13.42
N ARG A 178 25.99 -26.33 13.08
CA ARG A 178 24.79 -26.27 12.22
C ARG A 178 23.68 -25.40 12.78
N GLN A 179 23.43 -25.46 14.10
CA GLN A 179 22.42 -24.62 14.71
C GLN A 179 22.82 -23.14 14.71
N ALA A 180 24.11 -22.85 14.91
CA ALA A 180 24.66 -21.50 14.82
C ALA A 180 24.58 -20.94 13.40
N GLU A 181 24.92 -21.72 12.37
CA GLU A 181 24.73 -21.34 10.97
C GLU A 181 23.26 -21.04 10.65
N LYS A 182 22.36 -21.89 11.15
CA LYS A 182 20.91 -21.68 10.98
C LYS A 182 20.45 -20.35 11.59
N LEU A 183 20.97 -19.98 12.77
CA LEU A 183 20.70 -18.66 13.38
C LEU A 183 21.25 -17.51 12.53
N GLY A 184 22.42 -17.67 11.91
CA GLY A 184 23.00 -16.69 10.97
C GLY A 184 22.05 -16.44 9.77
N TRP A 185 21.66 -17.50 9.06
CA TRP A 185 20.73 -17.39 7.93
C TRP A 185 19.37 -16.81 8.33
N PHE A 186 18.93 -17.12 9.55
CA PHE A 186 17.70 -16.56 10.10
C PHE A 186 17.83 -15.04 10.30
N GLY A 187 18.95 -14.57 10.87
CA GLY A 187 19.20 -13.15 11.07
C GLY A 187 19.23 -12.38 9.75
N GLU A 188 19.96 -12.87 8.76
CA GLU A 188 20.05 -12.24 7.43
C GLU A 188 18.69 -12.20 6.71
N GLY A 189 17.97 -13.32 6.71
CA GLY A 189 16.66 -13.40 6.07
C GLY A 189 15.60 -12.51 6.76
N PHE A 190 15.65 -12.44 8.10
CA PHE A 190 14.76 -11.59 8.88
C PHE A 190 15.07 -10.10 8.67
N GLU A 191 16.32 -9.71 8.62
CA GLU A 191 16.71 -8.33 8.31
C GLU A 191 16.15 -7.89 6.97
N LYS A 192 16.34 -8.71 5.91
CA LYS A 192 15.81 -8.44 4.57
C LYS A 192 14.27 -8.34 4.58
N ALA A 193 13.60 -9.28 5.26
CA ALA A 193 12.14 -9.29 5.36
C ALA A 193 11.60 -8.04 6.07
N THR A 194 12.19 -7.68 7.21
CA THR A 194 11.77 -6.51 7.99
C THR A 194 11.96 -5.22 7.21
N ARG A 195 13.08 -5.06 6.53
CA ARG A 195 13.36 -3.88 5.72
C ARG A 195 12.38 -3.68 4.56
N LEU A 196 11.91 -4.78 3.95
CA LEU A 196 10.91 -4.75 2.89
C LEU A 196 9.48 -4.54 3.40
N GLU A 197 9.17 -5.00 4.62
CA GLU A 197 7.82 -4.85 5.19
C GLU A 197 7.56 -3.50 5.83
N THR A 198 8.62 -2.86 6.34
CA THR A 198 8.51 -1.55 7.01
C THR A 198 8.70 -0.38 6.04
N ASP A 199 8.73 -0.64 4.72
CA ASP A 199 9.00 0.35 3.67
C ASP A 199 10.29 1.17 3.90
N ILE A 200 11.20 0.66 4.76
CA ILE A 200 12.54 1.24 4.95
C ILE A 200 13.35 1.15 3.65
N ILE A 201 13.08 0.11 2.87
CA ILE A 201 13.62 -0.03 1.52
C ILE A 201 12.53 0.32 0.52
N THR A 202 12.72 1.43 -0.16
CA THR A 202 11.92 1.77 -1.33
C THR A 202 12.60 1.14 -2.55
N LEU A 203 11.89 0.20 -3.20
CA LEU A 203 12.35 -0.38 -4.45
C LEU A 203 12.41 0.71 -5.53
N THR A 204 13.46 0.71 -6.32
CA THR A 204 13.68 1.68 -7.41
C THR A 204 13.69 0.96 -8.76
N PRO A 205 12.52 0.59 -9.33
CA PRO A 205 12.46 -0.06 -10.63
C PRO A 205 13.01 0.86 -11.73
N VAL A 206 13.93 0.34 -12.51
CA VAL A 206 14.51 1.01 -13.67
C VAL A 206 14.47 0.09 -14.88
N GLU A 207 14.46 0.67 -16.07
CA GLU A 207 14.56 -0.09 -17.31
C GLU A 207 15.95 -0.69 -17.46
N GLN A 208 16.01 -2.02 -17.59
CA GLN A 208 17.27 -2.73 -17.75
C GLN A 208 17.07 -4.07 -18.48
N GLU A 209 18.15 -4.67 -18.91
CA GLU A 209 18.17 -6.01 -19.48
C GLU A 209 18.01 -7.08 -18.40
N LEU A 210 17.20 -8.10 -18.67
CA LEU A 210 16.94 -9.18 -17.72
C LEU A 210 18.13 -10.16 -17.64
N LEU A 211 18.77 -10.43 -18.76
CA LEU A 211 19.84 -11.44 -18.86
C LEU A 211 20.99 -11.23 -17.86
N PRO A 212 21.57 -10.03 -17.68
CA PRO A 212 22.65 -9.82 -16.71
C PRO A 212 22.25 -10.18 -15.27
N ILE A 213 20.99 -9.88 -14.87
CA ILE A 213 20.46 -10.21 -13.54
C ILE A 213 20.42 -11.73 -13.35
N ILE A 214 19.92 -12.46 -14.37
CA ILE A 214 19.80 -13.91 -14.32
C ILE A 214 21.17 -14.58 -14.29
N LEU A 215 22.12 -14.12 -15.12
CA LEU A 215 23.49 -14.64 -15.14
C LEU A 215 24.20 -14.44 -13.79
N GLU A 216 24.03 -13.28 -13.19
CA GLU A 216 24.63 -13.00 -11.87
C GLU A 216 24.04 -13.91 -10.78
N ALA A 217 22.72 -14.09 -10.76
CA ALA A 217 22.07 -15.03 -9.85
C ALA A 217 22.52 -16.48 -10.06
N ALA A 218 22.66 -16.90 -11.31
CA ALA A 218 23.14 -18.23 -11.67
C ALA A 218 24.61 -18.42 -11.23
N ASN A 219 25.48 -17.42 -11.45
CA ASN A 219 26.87 -17.44 -11.00
C ASN A 219 27.01 -17.59 -9.48
N GLN A 220 26.14 -16.90 -8.73
CA GLN A 220 26.12 -17.01 -7.26
C GLN A 220 25.64 -18.39 -6.77
N ALA A 221 24.75 -19.05 -7.50
CA ALA A 221 24.22 -20.38 -7.16
C ALA A 221 25.12 -21.53 -7.64
N SER A 222 25.92 -21.33 -8.72
CA SER A 222 26.72 -22.37 -9.40
C SER A 222 27.63 -23.14 -8.44
N PRO A 223 28.41 -22.53 -7.53
CA PRO A 223 29.32 -23.30 -6.66
C PRO A 223 28.59 -24.34 -5.81
N ARG A 224 27.37 -23.99 -5.34
CA ARG A 224 26.54 -24.91 -4.55
C ARG A 224 25.89 -25.98 -5.40
N ALA A 225 25.51 -25.65 -6.63
CA ALA A 225 24.95 -26.60 -7.59
C ALA A 225 26.01 -27.63 -8.00
N GLU A 226 27.21 -27.19 -8.34
CA GLU A 226 28.36 -28.03 -8.71
C GLU A 226 28.77 -28.98 -7.56
N ALA A 227 28.78 -28.48 -6.31
CA ALA A 227 29.06 -29.30 -5.13
C ALA A 227 28.04 -30.45 -4.95
N LYS A 228 26.83 -30.32 -5.51
CA LYS A 228 25.78 -31.36 -5.55
C LYS A 228 25.72 -32.11 -6.89
N GLY A 229 26.70 -31.92 -7.78
CA GLY A 229 26.76 -32.55 -9.11
C GLY A 229 25.65 -32.10 -10.06
N ARG A 230 25.24 -30.83 -9.98
CA ARG A 230 24.14 -30.27 -10.76
C ARG A 230 24.62 -29.12 -11.64
N GLU A 231 24.10 -29.02 -12.84
CA GLU A 231 24.39 -27.95 -13.79
C GLU A 231 23.21 -26.97 -13.87
N ILE A 232 23.51 -25.65 -13.95
CA ILE A 232 22.50 -24.61 -14.20
C ILE A 232 22.51 -24.29 -15.68
N ARG A 233 21.40 -24.54 -16.37
CA ARG A 233 21.24 -24.25 -17.80
C ARG A 233 20.27 -23.10 -18.02
N LEU A 234 20.59 -22.27 -19.03
CA LEU A 234 19.80 -21.11 -19.41
C LEU A 234 19.22 -21.28 -20.81
N GLU A 235 17.91 -21.14 -20.95
CA GLU A 235 17.19 -21.19 -22.20
C GLU A 235 16.28 -19.97 -22.41
N GLY A 236 15.94 -19.65 -23.65
CA GLY A 236 14.94 -18.65 -24.01
C GLY A 236 15.51 -17.35 -24.57
N ASP A 237 14.66 -16.31 -24.55
CA ASP A 237 14.97 -15.01 -25.16
C ASP A 237 15.94 -14.21 -24.28
N ARG A 238 17.06 -13.80 -24.90
CA ARG A 238 18.16 -13.06 -24.23
C ARG A 238 18.01 -11.55 -24.33
N GLY A 239 17.11 -11.05 -25.17
CA GLY A 239 16.92 -9.61 -25.44
C GLY A 239 15.79 -8.96 -24.61
N ILE A 240 15.30 -9.62 -23.56
CA ILE A 240 14.18 -9.14 -22.77
C ILE A 240 14.59 -7.92 -21.92
N ARG A 241 13.87 -6.81 -22.08
CA ARG A 241 13.99 -5.63 -21.25
C ARG A 241 12.81 -5.54 -20.26
N VAL A 242 13.12 -5.20 -19.02
CA VAL A 242 12.16 -5.16 -17.92
C VAL A 242 12.32 -3.87 -17.10
N CYS A 243 11.26 -3.47 -16.41
CA CYS A 243 11.28 -2.35 -15.46
C CYS A 243 11.26 -2.93 -14.02
N VAL A 244 12.45 -3.11 -13.45
CA VAL A 244 12.65 -3.76 -12.15
C VAL A 244 13.79 -3.12 -11.36
N ASP A 245 13.81 -3.33 -10.06
CA ASP A 245 15.00 -3.13 -9.22
C ASP A 245 15.93 -4.35 -9.40
N GLY A 246 17.05 -4.15 -10.10
CA GLY A 246 17.96 -5.25 -10.48
C GLY A 246 18.51 -5.99 -9.29
N LYS A 247 18.89 -5.29 -8.22
CA LYS A 247 19.44 -5.88 -6.99
C LYS A 247 18.45 -6.81 -6.30
N TRP A 248 17.21 -6.34 -6.13
CA TRP A 248 16.17 -7.11 -5.46
C TRP A 248 15.61 -8.23 -6.35
N THR A 249 15.54 -8.01 -7.65
CA THR A 249 15.16 -9.07 -8.61
C THR A 249 16.21 -10.17 -8.65
N LEU A 250 17.49 -9.83 -8.59
CA LEU A 250 18.58 -10.80 -8.45
C LEU A 250 18.40 -11.65 -7.18
N GLU A 251 18.13 -11.03 -6.05
CA GLU A 251 17.84 -11.74 -4.78
C GLU A 251 16.65 -12.70 -4.91
N ALA A 252 15.58 -12.26 -5.58
CA ALA A 252 14.39 -13.10 -5.80
C ALA A 252 14.71 -14.33 -6.65
N VAL A 253 15.46 -14.14 -7.75
CA VAL A 253 15.89 -15.24 -8.63
C VAL A 253 16.87 -16.16 -7.92
N PHE A 254 17.84 -15.61 -7.20
CA PHE A 254 18.79 -16.38 -6.39
C PHE A 254 18.09 -17.27 -5.37
N ASN A 255 17.06 -16.75 -4.69
CA ASN A 255 16.27 -17.55 -3.75
C ASN A 255 15.58 -18.75 -4.42
N LEU A 256 15.09 -18.60 -5.67
CA LEU A 256 14.53 -19.74 -6.42
C LEU A 256 15.60 -20.76 -6.82
N LEU A 257 16.78 -20.29 -7.23
CA LEU A 257 17.90 -21.15 -7.59
C LEU A 257 18.45 -21.89 -6.36
N ASP A 258 18.61 -21.21 -5.24
CA ASP A 258 19.03 -21.82 -3.97
C ASP A 258 18.03 -22.89 -3.50
N ASN A 259 16.73 -22.65 -3.66
CA ASN A 259 15.70 -23.65 -3.42
C ASN A 259 15.82 -24.85 -4.39
N ALA A 260 16.03 -24.61 -5.68
CA ALA A 260 16.25 -25.67 -6.65
C ALA A 260 17.48 -26.50 -6.29
N VAL A 261 18.59 -25.89 -5.89
CA VAL A 261 19.79 -26.57 -5.43
C VAL A 261 19.56 -27.39 -4.16
N LYS A 262 18.80 -26.88 -3.21
CA LYS A 262 18.53 -27.55 -1.90
C LYS A 262 17.60 -28.74 -2.03
N TYR A 263 16.53 -28.58 -2.77
CA TYR A 263 15.39 -29.51 -2.78
C TYR A 263 15.27 -30.35 -4.04
N GLY A 264 16.04 -30.05 -5.06
CA GLY A 264 16.04 -30.80 -6.30
C GLY A 264 16.69 -32.19 -6.17
N ALA A 265 16.37 -33.09 -7.10
CA ALA A 265 16.92 -34.44 -7.14
C ALA A 265 18.44 -34.39 -7.38
N GLN A 266 19.17 -35.30 -6.75
CA GLN A 266 20.61 -35.37 -6.91
C GLN A 266 20.98 -35.71 -8.35
N GLY A 267 21.94 -34.97 -8.92
CA GLY A 267 22.41 -35.19 -10.32
C GLY A 267 21.44 -34.71 -11.41
N SER A 268 20.32 -34.05 -11.06
CA SER A 268 19.44 -33.42 -12.06
C SER A 268 19.85 -31.99 -12.31
N ASP A 269 19.72 -31.52 -13.55
CA ASP A 269 20.02 -30.14 -13.93
C ASP A 269 18.95 -29.18 -13.43
N ILE A 270 19.32 -27.91 -13.28
CA ILE A 270 18.43 -26.81 -12.99
C ILE A 270 18.28 -25.99 -14.26
N LEU A 271 17.06 -25.86 -14.75
CA LEU A 271 16.79 -25.10 -15.97
C LEU A 271 16.19 -23.75 -15.63
N ILE A 272 16.82 -22.67 -16.11
CA ILE A 272 16.25 -21.32 -16.11
C ILE A 272 15.72 -21.04 -17.50
N ARG A 273 14.44 -20.72 -17.60
CA ARG A 273 13.84 -20.35 -18.88
C ARG A 273 13.34 -18.92 -18.84
N MET A 274 13.72 -18.13 -19.84
CA MET A 274 13.25 -16.76 -20.02
C MET A 274 12.31 -16.67 -21.20
N SER A 275 11.15 -16.06 -21.01
CA SER A 275 10.19 -15.80 -22.09
C SER A 275 9.50 -14.45 -21.87
N ALA A 276 9.00 -13.85 -22.95
CA ALA A 276 8.31 -12.57 -22.90
C ALA A 276 6.88 -12.73 -23.41
N CYS A 277 5.92 -12.21 -22.66
CA CYS A 277 4.53 -11.99 -23.05
C CYS A 277 4.31 -10.50 -23.34
N GLU A 278 3.09 -10.10 -23.68
CA GLU A 278 2.77 -8.70 -24.00
C GLU A 278 3.13 -7.73 -22.85
N LEU A 279 2.71 -8.03 -21.63
CA LEU A 279 2.85 -7.16 -20.46
C LEU A 279 3.97 -7.57 -19.52
N TYR A 280 4.34 -8.84 -19.52
CA TYR A 280 5.27 -9.42 -18.56
C TYR A 280 6.39 -10.19 -19.24
N ALA A 281 7.55 -10.19 -18.61
CA ALA A 281 8.59 -11.17 -18.81
C ALA A 281 8.45 -12.27 -17.75
N CYS A 282 8.59 -13.51 -18.15
CA CYS A 282 8.54 -14.68 -17.27
C CYS A 282 9.95 -15.25 -17.10
N ILE A 283 10.37 -15.41 -15.86
CA ILE A 283 11.56 -16.14 -15.44
C ILE A 283 11.07 -17.43 -14.78
N GLU A 284 11.37 -18.55 -15.36
CA GLU A 284 10.97 -19.86 -14.89
C GLU A 284 12.20 -20.65 -14.42
N VAL A 285 12.18 -21.10 -13.16
CA VAL A 285 13.21 -21.98 -12.60
C VAL A 285 12.62 -23.35 -12.40
N CYS A 286 13.11 -24.31 -13.21
CA CYS A 286 12.66 -25.69 -13.21
C CYS A 286 13.68 -26.60 -12.55
N SER A 287 13.24 -27.50 -11.69
CA SER A 287 14.08 -28.53 -11.10
C SER A 287 13.29 -29.82 -10.87
N GLU A 288 13.91 -30.95 -11.15
CA GLU A 288 13.38 -32.25 -10.70
C GLU A 288 13.51 -32.38 -9.20
N GLY A 289 12.57 -33.10 -8.58
CA GLY A 289 12.54 -33.32 -7.12
C GLY A 289 11.12 -33.60 -6.66
N ASN A 290 10.92 -33.55 -5.34
CA ASN A 290 9.61 -33.82 -4.78
C ASN A 290 8.61 -32.73 -5.15
N ARG A 291 7.48 -33.12 -5.73
CA ARG A 291 6.38 -32.20 -6.07
C ARG A 291 5.81 -31.53 -4.85
N ILE A 292 5.54 -30.25 -4.98
CA ILE A 292 4.77 -29.50 -4.01
C ILE A 292 3.28 -29.78 -4.27
N PRO A 293 2.55 -30.33 -3.27
CA PRO A 293 1.12 -30.58 -3.42
C PRO A 293 0.36 -29.29 -3.75
N GLU A 294 -0.68 -29.39 -4.55
CA GLU A 294 -1.48 -28.22 -4.97
C GLU A 294 -2.01 -27.43 -3.79
N ALA A 295 -2.45 -28.12 -2.73
CA ALA A 295 -2.91 -27.50 -1.49
C ALA A 295 -1.83 -26.66 -0.77
N GLU A 296 -0.55 -26.95 -0.98
CA GLU A 296 0.58 -26.25 -0.33
C GLU A 296 1.13 -25.11 -1.18
N ARG A 297 0.79 -24.99 -2.48
CA ARG A 297 1.39 -24.02 -3.43
C ARG A 297 1.25 -22.55 -2.99
N ASN A 298 0.15 -22.19 -2.34
CA ASN A 298 -0.01 -20.85 -1.77
C ASN A 298 0.68 -20.70 -0.42
N THR A 299 0.76 -21.77 0.35
CA THR A 299 1.30 -21.77 1.71
C THR A 299 2.83 -21.73 1.72
N VAL A 300 3.51 -22.27 0.69
CA VAL A 300 4.99 -22.25 0.60
C VAL A 300 5.58 -20.83 0.51
N PHE A 301 4.77 -19.83 0.17
CA PHE A 301 5.15 -18.43 0.18
C PHE A 301 4.90 -17.72 1.52
N GLN A 302 4.37 -18.42 2.52
CA GLN A 302 4.24 -17.87 3.87
C GLN A 302 5.60 -17.86 4.59
N ARG A 303 5.75 -16.92 5.50
CA ARG A 303 6.97 -16.81 6.32
C ARG A 303 7.18 -18.08 7.13
N PHE A 304 8.44 -18.53 7.18
CA PHE A 304 8.86 -19.70 7.98
C PHE A 304 8.18 -21.03 7.62
N TYR A 305 7.35 -21.02 6.58
CA TYR A 305 6.72 -22.24 6.14
C TYR A 305 7.77 -23.18 5.50
N ARG A 306 7.69 -24.45 5.88
CA ARG A 306 8.50 -25.52 5.33
C ARG A 306 7.61 -26.76 5.18
N GLY A 307 7.46 -27.23 3.94
CA GLY A 307 6.75 -28.49 3.69
C GLY A 307 7.37 -29.66 4.47
N LYS A 308 6.62 -30.71 4.71
CA LYS A 308 7.04 -31.84 5.55
C LYS A 308 8.40 -32.43 5.14
N GLN A 309 8.68 -32.54 3.85
CA GLN A 309 9.94 -33.07 3.34
C GLN A 309 11.10 -32.06 3.46
N ALA A 310 10.84 -30.79 3.21
CA ALA A 310 11.82 -29.72 3.41
C ALA A 310 12.21 -29.55 4.87
N ALA A 311 11.30 -29.86 5.81
CA ALA A 311 11.58 -29.82 7.24
C ALA A 311 12.58 -30.89 7.68
N MET A 312 12.66 -32.04 6.98
CA MET A 312 13.64 -33.10 7.24
C MET A 312 15.06 -32.71 6.78
N LEU A 313 15.18 -31.92 5.71
CA LEU A 313 16.45 -31.35 5.28
C LEU A 313 16.75 -30.17 6.21
N GLN A 314 17.78 -30.25 7.02
CA GLN A 314 18.09 -29.26 8.07
C GLN A 314 18.53 -27.88 7.53
N GLU A 315 18.47 -27.65 6.22
CA GLU A 315 18.87 -26.42 5.53
C GLU A 315 17.69 -25.44 5.35
N GLY A 316 17.95 -24.15 5.55
CA GLY A 316 17.03 -23.04 5.27
C GLY A 316 16.01 -22.74 6.39
N VAL A 317 15.50 -21.53 6.35
CA VAL A 317 14.64 -20.94 7.41
C VAL A 317 13.18 -20.76 6.95
N GLY A 318 12.89 -20.93 5.66
CA GLY A 318 11.55 -20.72 5.10
C GLY A 318 11.22 -19.24 4.84
N LEU A 319 12.23 -18.41 4.60
CA LEU A 319 12.05 -16.98 4.25
C LEU A 319 12.26 -16.68 2.75
N GLY A 320 13.00 -17.51 2.02
CA GLY A 320 13.40 -17.22 0.64
C GLY A 320 12.22 -17.05 -0.31
N LEU A 321 11.24 -17.97 -0.31
CA LEU A 321 10.06 -17.87 -1.17
C LEU A 321 9.14 -16.71 -0.75
N PHE A 322 9.01 -16.45 0.55
CA PHE A 322 8.29 -15.28 1.05
C PHE A 322 8.91 -13.98 0.52
N LEU A 323 10.24 -13.82 0.64
CA LEU A 323 10.98 -12.68 0.11
C LEU A 323 10.81 -12.55 -1.42
N THR A 324 10.92 -13.67 -2.15
CA THR A 324 10.68 -13.68 -3.61
C THR A 324 9.30 -13.11 -3.94
N ARG A 325 8.25 -13.61 -3.28
CA ARG A 325 6.89 -13.12 -3.52
C ARG A 325 6.75 -11.63 -3.17
N LYS A 326 7.27 -11.21 -2.04
CA LYS A 326 7.20 -9.81 -1.59
C LYS A 326 7.93 -8.87 -2.57
N ILE A 327 9.19 -9.17 -2.91
CA ILE A 327 10.00 -8.39 -3.85
C ILE A 327 9.29 -8.22 -5.20
N ILE A 328 8.75 -9.30 -5.73
CA ILE A 328 8.12 -9.29 -7.05
C ILE A 328 6.77 -8.57 -7.02
N SER A 329 5.96 -8.80 -5.98
CA SER A 329 4.67 -8.12 -5.82
C SER A 329 4.82 -6.63 -5.63
N ASP A 330 5.80 -6.16 -4.85
CA ASP A 330 6.07 -4.74 -4.63
C ASP A 330 6.54 -4.01 -5.90
N GLN A 331 7.04 -4.77 -6.91
CA GLN A 331 7.37 -4.26 -8.25
C GLN A 331 6.21 -4.40 -9.25
N GLY A 332 5.02 -4.80 -8.78
CA GLY A 332 3.83 -4.98 -9.63
C GLY A 332 3.86 -6.24 -10.49
N GLY A 333 4.67 -7.22 -10.11
CA GLY A 333 4.73 -8.55 -10.67
C GLY A 333 3.97 -9.58 -9.83
N TYR A 334 4.11 -10.85 -10.17
CA TYR A 334 3.55 -11.96 -9.40
C TYR A 334 4.40 -13.23 -9.55
N VAL A 335 4.17 -14.20 -8.66
CA VAL A 335 4.86 -15.50 -8.67
C VAL A 335 3.85 -16.63 -8.76
N SER A 336 4.23 -17.73 -9.41
CA SER A 336 3.43 -18.95 -9.48
C SER A 336 4.30 -20.20 -9.39
N ILE A 337 3.67 -21.32 -9.06
CA ILE A 337 4.30 -22.64 -9.02
C ILE A 337 3.48 -23.58 -9.89
N ASP A 338 4.19 -24.33 -10.74
CA ASP A 338 3.62 -25.41 -11.53
C ASP A 338 4.43 -26.70 -11.41
N ASN A 339 3.91 -27.77 -11.98
CA ASN A 339 4.65 -29.02 -12.10
C ASN A 339 5.68 -28.92 -13.24
N TYR A 340 6.82 -29.56 -13.04
CA TYR A 340 7.84 -29.75 -14.07
C TYR A 340 8.10 -31.25 -14.26
N GLY A 341 7.92 -31.73 -15.48
CA GLY A 341 8.06 -33.14 -15.78
C GLY A 341 7.15 -34.05 -14.95
N GLU A 342 7.57 -35.29 -14.71
CA GLU A 342 6.82 -36.24 -13.88
C GLU A 342 7.02 -36.00 -12.39
N ASN A 343 8.20 -35.56 -11.99
CA ASN A 343 8.58 -35.40 -10.58
C ASN A 343 9.41 -34.12 -10.40
N GLY A 344 8.82 -32.95 -10.59
CA GLY A 344 9.53 -31.69 -10.42
C GLY A 344 8.60 -30.51 -10.21
N ASN A 345 9.20 -29.36 -9.92
CA ASN A 345 8.51 -28.09 -9.73
C ASN A 345 9.10 -27.04 -10.66
N SER A 346 8.23 -26.17 -11.17
CA SER A 346 8.56 -24.97 -11.90
C SER A 346 8.10 -23.77 -11.09
N PHE A 347 9.03 -22.93 -10.69
CA PHE A 347 8.74 -21.65 -10.04
C PHE A 347 8.84 -20.54 -11.09
N ARG A 348 7.80 -19.75 -11.22
CA ARG A 348 7.72 -18.66 -12.20
C ARG A 348 7.63 -17.31 -11.52
N ILE A 349 8.44 -16.39 -11.99
CA ILE A 349 8.41 -14.97 -11.64
C ILE A 349 7.95 -14.20 -12.87
N PHE A 350 6.92 -13.37 -12.72
CA PHE A 350 6.43 -12.48 -13.76
C PHE A 350 6.75 -11.05 -13.38
N VAL A 351 7.57 -10.36 -14.17
CA VAL A 351 7.96 -8.96 -13.98
C VAL A 351 7.51 -8.11 -15.16
N ARG A 352 7.24 -6.83 -14.93
CA ARG A 352 6.76 -5.93 -16.00
C ARG A 352 7.82 -5.72 -17.07
N ARG A 353 7.41 -5.83 -18.35
CA ARG A 353 8.28 -5.49 -19.48
C ARG A 353 8.46 -3.98 -19.58
N SER A 354 9.64 -3.57 -20.03
CA SER A 354 9.92 -2.21 -20.46
C SER A 354 9.15 -1.89 -21.75
N GLY A 355 8.54 -0.71 -21.81
CA GLY A 355 7.71 -0.30 -22.97
C GLY A 355 6.19 -0.45 -22.77
N ASN A 356 5.74 -1.11 -21.69
CA ASN A 356 4.34 -1.17 -21.27
C ASN A 356 4.14 -0.56 -19.87
N GLY A 357 4.73 0.61 -19.61
CA GLY A 357 4.42 1.42 -18.42
C GLY A 357 2.93 1.80 -18.40
N PRO A 358 2.32 2.09 -17.22
CA PRO A 358 1.02 2.73 -17.18
C PRO A 358 1.14 4.01 -17.99
N GLY A 359 0.40 4.06 -19.13
CA GLY A 359 0.51 5.13 -20.11
C GLY A 359 0.51 6.50 -19.43
N THR A 360 1.51 7.31 -19.68
CA THR A 360 1.27 8.71 -19.88
C THR A 360 0.18 8.76 -20.94
N GLU A 361 -1.07 8.96 -20.52
CA GLU A 361 -2.13 9.42 -21.40
C GLU A 361 -1.62 10.74 -21.98
N GLU A 362 -1.05 10.65 -23.18
CA GLU A 362 -1.00 11.79 -24.07
C GLU A 362 -2.46 12.15 -24.35
N GLU A 363 -2.92 13.23 -23.72
CA GLU A 363 -4.05 14.00 -24.20
C GLU A 363 -3.74 14.40 -25.65
N GLY A 364 -4.27 13.66 -26.58
CA GLY A 364 -4.09 13.86 -28.00
C GLY A 364 -5.25 13.32 -28.81
N GLY A 365 -6.34 14.08 -28.91
CA GLY A 365 -7.15 14.10 -30.13
C GLY A 365 -8.23 13.03 -30.30
N ILE A 366 -9.38 13.24 -29.66
CA ILE A 366 -10.66 12.77 -30.20
C ILE A 366 -10.93 13.54 -31.50
N ALA A 367 -10.83 12.87 -32.64
CA ALA A 367 -11.51 13.29 -33.84
C ALA A 367 -11.94 12.06 -34.65
N ARG A 368 -13.23 11.77 -34.56
CA ARG A 368 -14.16 11.27 -35.60
C ARG A 368 -13.70 10.16 -36.55
N SER A 369 -14.34 9.02 -36.47
CA SER A 369 -15.29 8.66 -37.54
C SER A 369 -16.15 7.48 -37.10
N VAL A 370 -17.40 7.79 -36.81
CA VAL A 370 -18.54 6.89 -37.03
C VAL A 370 -18.67 6.77 -38.54
N ASP A 371 -18.65 5.58 -39.12
CA ASP A 371 -19.66 5.09 -40.05
C ASP A 371 -19.31 3.74 -40.64
N ALA A 372 -20.34 2.96 -40.67
CA ALA A 372 -20.77 2.04 -41.68
C ALA A 372 -20.46 0.55 -41.50
N ALA A 373 -21.53 -0.10 -41.03
CA ALA A 373 -22.25 -1.18 -41.72
C ALA A 373 -21.46 -2.50 -41.93
N GLY A 374 -21.86 -3.63 -41.35
CA GLY A 374 -23.04 -4.37 -41.80
C GLY A 374 -22.63 -5.58 -42.60
N ALA A 375 -23.09 -6.78 -42.16
CA ALA A 375 -23.26 -8.00 -42.93
C ALA A 375 -22.01 -8.86 -43.26
N LEU A 376 -21.84 -9.89 -42.55
CA LEU A 376 -22.03 -11.32 -42.90
C LEU A 376 -21.61 -12.21 -41.75
#